data_be62217bf105fda59745bb4ac106682f
#
_entry.id   be62217bf105fda59745bb4ac106682f
#
_cell.length_a   1.000
_cell.length_b   1.000
_cell.length_c   1.000
_cell.angle_alpha   90.00
_cell.angle_beta   90.00
_cell.angle_gamma   90.00
#
_symmetry.space_group_name_H-M   'P 1'
#
loop_
_entity.id
_entity.type
_entity.pdbx_description
1 polymer ?
#
loop_
_entity_poly.entity_id
_entity_poly.type
_entity_poly.pdbx_seq_one_letter_code
_entity_poly.pdbx_strand_id
1 'polypeptide(L)'
;DALNRQRVGILHGLKTEGDGALVFDDTGFGKQGRHSVGVARQYSGTLGKVANCQVTVNCHYAERTLAWPVATRLYLPKEWIHDRERRARAHVPDEVTFQTKAEIALGLLDQANEWGVRHACVVADADYGDNPAFLNGLETRQERYVVAVRASFSVALARSVVAPWQRVDAVLEAL
;
A
#
# COMPACT_ATOMS: atom_id res chain seq x y z
N ASP A 1 -11.76 10.14 -5.57
CA ASP A 1 -11.64 10.55 -4.13
C ASP A 1 -12.99 10.71 -3.42
N ALA A 2 -14.08 11.08 -4.10
CA ALA A 2 -15.39 11.28 -3.46
C ALA A 2 -15.87 10.03 -2.69
N LEU A 3 -15.74 8.84 -3.28
CA LEU A 3 -16.13 7.57 -2.62
C LEU A 3 -15.27 7.29 -1.37
N ASN A 4 -13.96 7.50 -1.45
CA ASN A 4 -13.07 7.30 -0.30
C ASN A 4 -13.42 8.28 0.83
N ARG A 5 -13.71 9.54 0.49
CA ARG A 5 -14.14 10.55 1.48
C ARG A 5 -15.46 10.17 2.15
N GLN A 6 -16.42 9.61 1.41
CA GLN A 6 -17.67 9.09 2.00
C GLN A 6 -17.41 7.93 2.96
N ARG A 7 -16.51 6.99 2.62
CA ARG A 7 -16.12 5.89 3.52
C ARG A 7 -15.55 6.40 4.84
N VAL A 8 -14.68 7.41 4.79
CA VAL A 8 -14.13 8.05 5.99
C VAL A 8 -15.23 8.78 6.78
N GLY A 9 -16.15 9.46 6.10
CA GLY A 9 -17.32 10.07 6.77
C GLY A 9 -18.16 9.06 7.54
N ILE A 10 -18.36 7.86 7.00
CA ILE A 10 -19.04 6.78 7.70
C ILE A 10 -18.20 6.29 8.88
N LEU A 11 -16.88 6.07 8.68
CA LEU A 11 -15.97 5.64 9.76
C LEU A 11 -16.03 6.61 10.96
N HIS A 12 -16.04 7.92 10.72
CA HIS A 12 -16.15 8.93 11.79
C HIS A 12 -17.48 8.86 12.55
N GLY A 13 -18.54 8.33 11.92
CA GLY A 13 -19.81 8.08 12.57
C GLY A 13 -19.87 6.78 13.38
N LEU A 14 -18.89 5.90 13.23
CA LEU A 14 -18.79 4.65 13.98
C LEU A 14 -18.10 4.90 15.33
N LYS A 15 -18.46 4.11 16.33
CA LYS A 15 -17.78 4.12 17.62
C LYS A 15 -16.47 3.35 17.48
N THR A 16 -15.36 4.06 17.37
CA THR A 16 -14.00 3.49 17.32
C THR A 16 -13.23 3.86 18.60
N GLU A 17 -12.25 3.03 18.97
CA GLU A 17 -11.33 3.33 20.08
C GLU A 17 -10.25 4.33 19.63
N GLY A 18 -10.03 4.46 18.32
CA GLY A 18 -9.09 5.40 17.69
C GLY A 18 -7.62 5.00 17.85
N ASP A 19 -7.37 3.76 18.24
CA ASP A 19 -6.05 3.13 18.42
C ASP A 19 -5.81 1.96 17.43
N GLY A 20 -6.70 1.81 16.45
CA GLY A 20 -6.56 0.82 15.38
C GLY A 20 -5.34 1.04 14.49
N ALA A 21 -5.08 0.10 13.62
CA ALA A 21 -4.03 0.18 12.63
C ALA A 21 -4.57 0.64 11.26
N LEU A 22 -3.76 1.37 10.47
CA LEU A 22 -3.95 1.49 9.04
C LEU A 22 -3.20 0.36 8.35
N VAL A 23 -3.95 -0.53 7.71
CA VAL A 23 -3.42 -1.73 7.04
C VAL A 23 -3.34 -1.46 5.54
N PHE A 24 -2.14 -1.63 4.97
CA PHE A 24 -1.89 -1.49 3.54
C PHE A 24 -1.67 -2.86 2.90
N ASP A 25 -2.38 -3.12 1.82
CA ASP A 25 -2.28 -4.35 1.04
C ASP A 25 -2.77 -4.14 -0.39
N ASP A 26 -2.39 -5.05 -1.27
CA ASP A 26 -2.79 -5.07 -2.67
C ASP A 26 -3.93 -6.07 -2.90
N THR A 27 -4.86 -5.70 -3.76
CA THR A 27 -5.86 -6.65 -4.24
C THR A 27 -5.79 -6.79 -5.75
N GLY A 28 -5.60 -8.02 -6.22
CA GLY A 28 -5.59 -8.36 -7.64
C GLY A 28 -6.93 -8.90 -8.13
N PHE A 29 -7.48 -8.29 -9.18
CA PHE A 29 -8.72 -8.70 -9.82
C PHE A 29 -8.42 -9.33 -11.18
N GLY A 30 -8.61 -10.65 -11.32
CA GLY A 30 -8.46 -11.35 -12.59
C GLY A 30 -9.39 -10.80 -13.68
N LYS A 31 -8.86 -10.62 -14.89
CA LYS A 31 -9.60 -10.07 -16.04
C LYS A 31 -9.44 -10.95 -17.28
N GLN A 32 -10.48 -11.09 -18.05
CA GLN A 32 -10.48 -11.81 -19.33
C GLN A 32 -9.97 -10.91 -20.48
N GLY A 33 -10.37 -9.64 -20.49
CA GLY A 33 -10.07 -8.67 -21.54
C GLY A 33 -8.87 -7.79 -21.28
N ARG A 34 -8.57 -6.88 -22.24
CA ARG A 34 -7.42 -5.95 -22.20
C ARG A 34 -7.82 -4.49 -22.07
N HIS A 35 -9.11 -4.19 -22.02
CA HIS A 35 -9.63 -2.81 -22.13
C HIS A 35 -9.87 -2.12 -20.77
N SER A 36 -10.04 -2.89 -19.69
CA SER A 36 -10.22 -2.30 -18.36
C SER A 36 -8.98 -1.52 -17.94
N VAL A 37 -9.15 -0.32 -17.39
CA VAL A 37 -8.05 0.56 -16.96
C VAL A 37 -7.11 -0.18 -16.01
N GLY A 38 -5.80 -0.09 -16.25
CA GLY A 38 -4.79 -0.73 -15.41
C GLY A 38 -4.65 -2.25 -15.60
N VAL A 39 -5.42 -2.87 -16.50
CA VAL A 39 -5.26 -4.31 -16.78
C VAL A 39 -3.95 -4.58 -17.50
N ALA A 40 -3.17 -5.49 -16.94
CA ALA A 40 -1.88 -5.91 -17.46
C ALA A 40 -1.56 -7.33 -17.04
N ARG A 41 -0.57 -7.96 -17.68
CA ARG A 41 0.02 -9.20 -17.20
C ARG A 41 0.99 -8.87 -16.07
N GLN A 42 0.54 -9.00 -14.84
CA GLN A 42 1.29 -8.64 -13.64
C GLN A 42 1.05 -9.66 -12.52
N TYR A 43 1.91 -9.65 -11.50
CA TYR A 43 1.74 -10.50 -10.34
C TYR A 43 0.50 -10.07 -9.54
N SER A 44 -0.28 -11.03 -9.14
CA SER A 44 -1.44 -10.86 -8.25
C SER A 44 -1.25 -11.73 -7.02
N GLY A 45 -1.07 -11.13 -5.86
CA GLY A 45 -1.00 -11.84 -4.58
C GLY A 45 -2.25 -12.69 -4.34
N THR A 46 -3.43 -12.13 -4.64
CA THR A 46 -4.72 -12.83 -4.53
C THR A 46 -4.79 -14.12 -5.37
N LEU A 47 -4.15 -14.13 -6.55
CA LEU A 47 -4.13 -15.31 -7.43
C LEU A 47 -2.87 -16.16 -7.25
N GLY A 48 -1.88 -15.71 -6.48
CA GLY A 48 -0.60 -16.37 -6.25
C GLY A 48 0.27 -16.54 -7.51
N LYS A 49 0.02 -15.78 -8.57
CA LYS A 49 0.72 -15.92 -9.86
C LYS A 49 0.67 -14.66 -10.72
N VAL A 50 1.50 -14.64 -11.77
CA VAL A 50 1.39 -13.64 -12.85
C VAL A 50 0.15 -13.96 -13.69
N ALA A 51 -0.79 -13.03 -13.74
CA ALA A 51 -2.05 -13.17 -14.45
C ALA A 51 -2.43 -11.86 -15.15
N ASN A 52 -3.38 -11.93 -16.07
CA ASN A 52 -4.02 -10.75 -16.64
C ASN A 52 -4.99 -10.19 -15.58
N CYS A 53 -4.61 -9.12 -14.91
CA CYS A 53 -5.37 -8.58 -13.78
C CYS A 53 -5.26 -7.06 -13.68
N GLN A 54 -6.18 -6.47 -12.92
CA GLN A 54 -6.04 -5.14 -12.33
C GLN A 54 -5.56 -5.31 -10.89
N VAL A 55 -4.77 -4.36 -10.40
CA VAL A 55 -4.31 -4.35 -9.01
C VAL A 55 -4.70 -3.02 -8.37
N THR A 56 -5.25 -3.07 -7.18
CA THR A 56 -5.49 -1.89 -6.35
C THR A 56 -4.61 -1.93 -5.12
N VAL A 57 -4.12 -0.77 -4.72
CA VAL A 57 -3.53 -0.54 -3.41
C VAL A 57 -4.63 -0.06 -2.48
N ASN A 58 -4.74 -0.67 -1.32
CA ASN A 58 -5.84 -0.44 -0.38
C ASN A 58 -5.28 0.01 0.97
N CYS A 59 -6.01 0.91 1.61
CA CYS A 59 -5.82 1.31 2.99
C CYS A 59 -7.10 0.96 3.76
N HIS A 60 -6.96 0.14 4.81
CA HIS A 60 -8.04 -0.25 5.71
C HIS A 60 -7.73 0.21 7.13
N TYR A 61 -8.73 0.68 7.84
CA TYR A 61 -8.66 0.82 9.29
C TYR A 61 -9.06 -0.51 9.93
N ALA A 62 -8.29 -0.99 10.88
CA ALA A 62 -8.57 -2.22 11.62
C ALA A 62 -8.32 -2.04 13.11
N GLU A 63 -9.30 -2.40 13.92
CA GLU A 63 -9.23 -2.55 15.37
C GLU A 63 -9.87 -3.87 15.78
N ARG A 64 -9.86 -4.21 17.06
CA ARG A 64 -10.29 -5.53 17.56
C ARG A 64 -11.66 -5.99 17.04
N THR A 65 -12.60 -5.07 16.85
CA THR A 65 -14.01 -5.40 16.51
C THR A 65 -14.46 -4.79 15.18
N LEU A 66 -13.62 -3.98 14.53
CA LEU A 66 -13.97 -3.27 13.31
C LEU A 66 -12.86 -3.39 12.28
N ALA A 67 -13.22 -3.74 11.05
CA ALA A 67 -12.38 -3.57 9.87
C ALA A 67 -13.15 -2.72 8.85
N TRP A 68 -12.57 -1.60 8.40
CA TRP A 68 -13.24 -0.65 7.53
C TRP A 68 -12.34 -0.18 6.37
N PRO A 69 -12.84 -0.20 5.11
CA PRO A 69 -12.08 0.33 3.98
C PRO A 69 -12.02 1.86 4.04
N VAL A 70 -10.83 2.41 4.19
CA VAL A 70 -10.58 3.86 4.22
C VAL A 70 -10.45 4.41 2.81
N ALA A 71 -9.49 3.90 2.06
CA ALA A 71 -9.18 4.39 0.74
C ALA A 71 -8.64 3.28 -0.18
N THR A 72 -8.87 3.44 -1.47
CA THR A 72 -8.41 2.51 -2.50
C THR A 72 -7.97 3.31 -3.72
N ARG A 73 -6.86 2.92 -4.34
CA ARG A 73 -6.39 3.48 -5.61
C ARG A 73 -5.97 2.38 -6.57
N LEU A 74 -6.38 2.52 -7.83
CA LEU A 74 -5.96 1.62 -8.89
C LEU A 74 -4.49 1.87 -9.24
N TYR A 75 -3.69 0.81 -9.24
CA TYR A 75 -2.33 0.84 -9.78
C TYR A 75 -2.38 0.88 -11.30
N LEU A 76 -1.68 1.84 -11.88
CA LEU A 76 -1.58 1.98 -13.33
C LEU A 76 -0.16 1.61 -13.79
N PRO A 77 0.04 0.43 -14.42
CA PRO A 77 1.35 -0.01 -14.89
C PRO A 77 1.96 0.96 -15.90
N LYS A 78 3.30 0.99 -16.01
CA LYS A 78 4.05 1.88 -16.93
C LYS A 78 3.57 1.78 -18.36
N GLU A 79 3.22 0.58 -18.84
CA GLU A 79 2.69 0.38 -20.19
C GLU A 79 1.39 1.15 -20.46
N TRP A 80 0.55 1.34 -19.43
CA TRP A 80 -0.63 2.18 -19.52
C TRP A 80 -0.29 3.67 -19.59
N ILE A 81 0.73 4.09 -18.83
CA ILE A 81 1.15 5.49 -18.80
C ILE A 81 1.69 5.94 -20.16
N HIS A 82 2.42 5.08 -20.84
CA HIS A 82 3.06 5.40 -22.13
C HIS A 82 2.11 5.27 -23.33
N ASP A 83 1.01 4.51 -23.21
CA ASP A 83 0.04 4.29 -24.29
C ASP A 83 -1.07 5.36 -24.24
N ARG A 84 -0.79 6.52 -24.86
CA ARG A 84 -1.72 7.66 -24.91
C ARG A 84 -3.07 7.31 -25.54
N GLU A 85 -3.06 6.50 -26.61
CA GLU A 85 -4.28 6.11 -27.31
C GLU A 85 -5.16 5.22 -26.42
N ARG A 86 -4.56 4.26 -25.74
CA ARG A 86 -5.24 3.38 -24.80
C ARG A 86 -5.82 4.17 -23.63
N ARG A 87 -5.08 5.13 -23.08
CA ARG A 87 -5.55 6.05 -22.02
C ARG A 87 -6.76 6.85 -22.47
N ALA A 88 -6.67 7.48 -23.64
CA ALA A 88 -7.76 8.30 -24.17
C ALA A 88 -9.05 7.46 -24.37
N ARG A 89 -8.93 6.27 -24.97
CA ARG A 89 -10.07 5.34 -25.13
C ARG A 89 -10.69 4.90 -23.79
N ALA A 90 -9.88 4.81 -22.75
CA ALA A 90 -10.30 4.38 -21.41
C ALA A 90 -10.65 5.57 -20.49
N HIS A 91 -10.64 6.80 -21.02
CA HIS A 91 -10.93 8.03 -20.28
C HIS A 91 -10.02 8.20 -19.04
N VAL A 92 -8.75 7.78 -19.13
CA VAL A 92 -7.76 8.04 -18.07
C VAL A 92 -7.33 9.50 -18.16
N PRO A 93 -7.50 10.31 -17.08
CA PRO A 93 -7.13 11.71 -17.09
C PRO A 93 -5.64 11.95 -17.41
N ASP A 94 -5.33 13.04 -18.09
CA ASP A 94 -3.96 13.35 -18.55
C ASP A 94 -2.99 13.61 -17.40
N GLU A 95 -3.49 14.14 -16.28
CA GLU A 95 -2.73 14.39 -15.06
C GLU A 95 -2.29 13.13 -14.31
N VAL A 96 -2.85 11.96 -14.64
CA VAL A 96 -2.45 10.69 -14.00
C VAL A 96 -1.06 10.31 -14.49
N THR A 97 -0.10 10.29 -13.57
CA THR A 97 1.29 9.91 -13.79
C THR A 97 1.58 8.52 -13.21
N PHE A 98 2.74 7.95 -13.58
CA PHE A 98 3.17 6.70 -12.99
C PHE A 98 3.48 6.89 -11.50
N GLN A 99 2.96 5.97 -10.70
CA GLN A 99 3.30 5.83 -9.29
C GLN A 99 3.58 4.34 -9.01
N THR A 100 4.60 4.07 -8.23
CA THR A 100 4.81 2.74 -7.65
C THR A 100 3.73 2.43 -6.61
N LYS A 101 3.52 1.17 -6.28
CA LYS A 101 2.56 0.79 -5.22
C LYS A 101 2.90 1.44 -3.88
N ALA A 102 4.20 1.52 -3.55
CA ALA A 102 4.68 2.21 -2.35
C ALA A 102 4.31 3.70 -2.33
N GLU A 103 4.49 4.42 -3.45
CA GLU A 103 4.09 5.82 -3.56
C GLU A 103 2.58 5.99 -3.45
N ILE A 104 1.81 5.06 -4.04
CA ILE A 104 0.35 5.05 -3.90
C ILE A 104 -0.04 4.85 -2.43
N ALA A 105 0.56 3.87 -1.74
CA ALA A 105 0.27 3.59 -0.33
C ALA A 105 0.58 4.80 0.57
N LEU A 106 1.74 5.44 0.38
CA LEU A 106 2.08 6.67 1.11
C LEU A 106 1.12 7.82 0.80
N GLY A 107 0.68 7.96 -0.46
CA GLY A 107 -0.34 8.95 -0.82
C GLY A 107 -1.72 8.67 -0.21
N LEU A 108 -2.10 7.39 -0.03
CA LEU A 108 -3.32 7.00 0.67
C LEU A 108 -3.21 7.24 2.17
N LEU A 109 -2.02 7.06 2.76
CA LEU A 109 -1.73 7.40 4.15
C LEU A 109 -1.87 8.90 4.39
N ASP A 110 -1.28 9.73 3.50
CA ASP A 110 -1.42 11.18 3.57
C ASP A 110 -2.88 11.62 3.52
N GLN A 111 -3.68 11.01 2.63
CA GLN A 111 -5.11 11.27 2.54
C GLN A 111 -5.86 10.85 3.81
N ALA A 112 -5.53 9.68 4.40
CA ALA A 112 -6.15 9.22 5.63
C ALA A 112 -5.86 10.19 6.78
N ASN A 113 -4.62 10.68 6.89
CA ASN A 113 -4.22 11.66 7.88
C ASN A 113 -4.92 13.02 7.65
N GLU A 114 -4.96 13.52 6.41
CA GLU A 114 -5.68 14.75 6.06
C GLU A 114 -7.17 14.68 6.40
N TRP A 115 -7.77 13.50 6.23
CA TRP A 115 -9.18 13.29 6.55
C TRP A 115 -9.43 12.95 8.03
N GLY A 116 -8.39 13.01 8.87
CA GLY A 116 -8.49 12.85 10.31
C GLY A 116 -8.75 11.41 10.78
N VAL A 117 -8.34 10.40 10.02
CA VAL A 117 -8.43 9.00 10.45
C VAL A 117 -7.38 8.74 11.52
N ARG A 118 -7.82 8.70 12.77
CA ARG A 118 -6.93 8.41 13.91
C ARG A 118 -6.54 6.94 13.90
N HIS A 119 -5.24 6.67 14.11
CA HIS A 119 -4.69 5.32 14.18
C HIS A 119 -3.45 5.27 15.08
N ALA A 120 -3.11 4.09 15.55
CA ALA A 120 -1.95 3.88 16.42
C ALA A 120 -0.68 3.55 15.65
N CYS A 121 -0.81 2.85 14.52
CA CYS A 121 0.32 2.46 13.67
C CYS A 121 -0.12 2.11 12.25
N VAL A 122 0.86 2.00 11.37
CA VAL A 122 0.72 1.45 10.01
C VAL A 122 1.14 -0.02 10.02
N VAL A 123 0.40 -0.86 9.31
CA VAL A 123 0.71 -2.28 9.12
C VAL A 123 0.77 -2.59 7.63
N ALA A 124 1.76 -3.35 7.19
CA ALA A 124 1.87 -3.81 5.81
C ALA A 124 2.62 -5.15 5.72
N ASP A 125 2.44 -5.84 4.60
CA ASP A 125 3.13 -7.09 4.31
C ASP A 125 4.57 -6.89 3.81
N ALA A 126 5.24 -8.00 3.42
CA ALA A 126 6.63 -7.97 2.99
C ALA A 126 6.85 -7.31 1.62
N ASP A 127 5.84 -7.16 0.79
CA ASP A 127 5.96 -6.43 -0.48
C ASP A 127 6.16 -4.92 -0.24
N TYR A 128 5.66 -4.41 0.88
CA TYR A 128 5.89 -3.06 1.36
C TYR A 128 7.06 -2.99 2.36
N GLY A 129 7.17 -3.94 3.28
CA GLY A 129 8.20 -3.95 4.32
C GLY A 129 9.62 -4.13 3.79
N ASP A 130 9.79 -4.84 2.67
CA ASP A 130 11.07 -4.97 1.98
C ASP A 130 11.41 -3.76 1.09
N ASN A 131 10.56 -2.74 1.03
CA ASN A 131 10.74 -1.57 0.17
C ASN A 131 11.32 -0.38 0.98
N PRO A 132 12.62 -0.02 0.80
CA PRO A 132 13.23 1.07 1.55
C PRO A 132 12.55 2.43 1.31
N ALA A 133 11.99 2.67 0.12
CA ALA A 133 11.29 3.92 -0.16
C ALA A 133 10.00 4.04 0.65
N PHE A 134 9.28 2.92 0.87
CA PHE A 134 8.11 2.88 1.73
C PHE A 134 8.49 3.14 3.19
N LEU A 135 9.50 2.43 3.71
CA LEU A 135 9.97 2.59 5.09
C LEU A 135 10.46 4.02 5.36
N ASN A 136 11.29 4.58 4.49
CA ASN A 136 11.75 5.97 4.59
C ASN A 136 10.58 6.96 4.52
N GLY A 137 9.55 6.63 3.71
CA GLY A 137 8.32 7.41 3.63
C GLY A 137 7.54 7.43 4.93
N LEU A 138 7.46 6.32 5.67
CA LEU A 138 6.84 6.22 6.99
C LEU A 138 7.64 7.00 8.04
N GLU A 139 8.98 6.82 8.05
CA GLU A 139 9.89 7.54 8.96
C GLU A 139 9.78 9.07 8.77
N THR A 140 9.74 9.55 7.53
CA THR A 140 9.59 10.98 7.22
C THR A 140 8.28 11.56 7.76
N ARG A 141 7.22 10.74 7.81
CA ARG A 141 5.91 11.09 8.35
C ARG A 141 5.81 10.89 9.87
N GLN A 142 6.88 10.39 10.48
CA GLN A 142 6.92 10.04 11.92
C GLN A 142 5.85 9.00 12.31
N GLU A 143 5.50 8.13 11.38
CA GLU A 143 4.53 7.05 11.62
C GLU A 143 5.18 5.92 12.44
N ARG A 144 4.44 5.39 13.38
CA ARG A 144 4.77 4.09 13.97
C ARG A 144 4.28 3.00 13.03
N TYR A 145 5.10 1.96 12.83
CA TYR A 145 4.71 0.90 11.91
C TYR A 145 5.16 -0.49 12.38
N VAL A 146 4.42 -1.49 11.93
CA VAL A 146 4.76 -2.91 12.05
C VAL A 146 4.62 -3.51 10.65
N VAL A 147 5.73 -3.90 10.05
CA VAL A 147 5.73 -4.48 8.69
C VAL A 147 6.36 -5.86 8.69
N ALA A 148 5.82 -6.76 7.89
CA ALA A 148 6.51 -8.00 7.61
C ALA A 148 7.71 -7.74 6.69
N VAL A 149 8.78 -8.50 6.86
CA VAL A 149 9.94 -8.49 5.98
C VAL A 149 10.34 -9.94 5.64
N ARG A 150 10.98 -10.13 4.50
CA ARG A 150 11.54 -11.45 4.16
C ARG A 150 12.72 -11.78 5.08
N ALA A 151 12.96 -13.06 5.32
CA ALA A 151 14.08 -13.54 6.12
C ALA A 151 15.45 -13.03 5.63
N SER A 152 15.57 -12.77 4.33
CA SER A 152 16.77 -12.20 3.71
C SER A 152 16.92 -10.68 3.84
N PHE A 153 15.92 -9.98 4.41
CA PHE A 153 15.98 -8.53 4.60
C PHE A 153 17.13 -8.18 5.56
N SER A 154 17.86 -7.09 5.26
CA SER A 154 18.99 -6.66 6.07
C SER A 154 18.57 -5.59 7.07
N VAL A 155 18.96 -5.77 8.31
CA VAL A 155 18.69 -4.86 9.44
C VAL A 155 19.98 -4.48 10.16
N ALA A 156 19.99 -3.32 10.77
CA ALA A 156 21.00 -2.91 11.74
C ALA A 156 20.33 -2.80 13.10
N LEU A 157 20.82 -3.56 14.09
CA LEU A 157 20.21 -3.65 15.43
C LEU A 157 20.46 -2.41 16.32
N ALA A 158 21.25 -1.45 15.85
CA ALA A 158 21.50 -0.20 16.56
C ALA A 158 21.37 0.98 15.60
N ARG A 159 20.92 2.12 16.13
CA ARG A 159 20.89 3.41 15.39
C ARG A 159 22.31 3.98 15.13
N SER A 160 23.33 3.15 15.17
CA SER A 160 24.71 3.54 14.89
C SER A 160 25.01 3.34 13.41
N VAL A 161 25.55 4.36 12.78
CA VAL A 161 26.05 4.32 11.38
C VAL A 161 27.13 3.25 11.20
N VAL A 162 27.68 2.70 12.28
CA VAL A 162 28.78 1.71 12.30
C VAL A 162 28.28 0.29 12.60
N ALA A 163 26.98 0.10 12.91
CA ALA A 163 26.46 -1.25 13.14
C ALA A 163 26.45 -2.06 11.83
N PRO A 164 26.99 -3.29 11.83
CA PRO A 164 26.97 -4.12 10.63
C PRO A 164 25.51 -4.48 10.26
N TRP A 165 25.22 -4.39 8.97
CA TRP A 165 23.95 -4.89 8.44
C TRP A 165 23.95 -6.41 8.48
N GLN A 166 22.91 -6.98 9.03
CA GLN A 166 22.71 -8.42 9.17
C GLN A 166 21.36 -8.84 8.57
N ARG A 167 21.29 -10.05 8.06
CA ARG A 167 20.00 -10.61 7.60
C ARG A 167 19.13 -10.90 8.82
N VAL A 168 17.83 -10.76 8.65
CA VAL A 168 16.84 -11.01 9.72
C VAL A 168 16.92 -12.46 10.22
N ASP A 169 17.05 -13.44 9.31
CA ASP A 169 17.20 -14.86 9.70
C ASP A 169 18.45 -15.10 10.57
N ALA A 170 19.59 -14.50 10.22
CA ALA A 170 20.83 -14.63 11.01
C ALA A 170 20.71 -13.96 12.39
N VAL A 171 19.95 -12.85 12.50
CA VAL A 171 19.68 -12.21 13.78
C VAL A 171 18.79 -13.09 14.66
N LEU A 172 17.74 -13.72 14.08
CA LEU A 172 16.82 -14.57 14.83
C LEU A 172 17.47 -15.87 15.31
N GLU A 173 18.44 -16.43 14.56
CA GLU A 173 19.21 -17.61 14.97
C GLU A 173 20.18 -17.30 16.13
N ALA A 174 20.51 -16.03 16.35
CA ALA A 174 21.43 -15.59 17.40
C ALA A 174 20.74 -15.19 18.72
N LEU A 175 19.40 -15.18 18.75
CA LEU A 175 18.56 -14.87 19.93
C LEU A 175 18.19 -16.15 20.69
#